data_f9e5a0a709fe7c7747c813ab0d5af7d0
#
_entry.id   f9e5a0a709fe7c7747c813ab0d5af7d0
#
_cell.length_a   1.000
_cell.length_b   1.000
_cell.length_c   1.000
_cell.angle_alpha   90.00
_cell.angle_beta   90.00
_cell.angle_gamma   90.00
#
_symmetry.space_group_name_H-M   'P 1'
#
loop_
_entity.id
_entity.type
_entity.pdbx_description
1 polymer ?
#
loop_
_entity_poly.entity_id
_entity_poly.type
_entity_poly.pdbx_seq_one_letter_code
_entity_poly.pdbx_strand_id
1 'polypeptide(L)'
;TLLPLAIIAWSVLALISLICVKFFPEKKRVIKDRIIGLDVLKILSASMIILIHSSANLYNNHEVGTLAWKGGLILNVIPRFAVPAFLMISGALLLGRKTDQQKAIKKAVYAGVALAIWSISYVIAKKIVWNDGDVIYDILKLPFKIGPSGHLWYGYLLVWIYLFSPVLNSFYESLTEKMRIYFILFGLVAPGVIDGIITYFSIDGVILESPTFIYLNLGYISIMFLGRVVYENREKLSLLYAVGAVIIGFLTTYALSYGISEKLGSSVHTFFYEVQISNVLYGIGVMLFACKIKAKSSNGFIKKIIIKLSELSLGIYF
;
A
#
# COMPACT_ATOMS: atom_id res chain seq x y z
N THR A 1 7.72 21.71 -24.58
CA THR A 1 8.45 20.60 -25.22
C THR A 1 8.66 19.40 -24.26
N LEU A 2 7.57 18.82 -23.74
CA LEU A 2 7.63 17.59 -22.91
C LEU A 2 7.77 16.32 -23.76
N LEU A 3 7.43 16.41 -25.06
CA LEU A 3 7.40 15.25 -25.95
C LEU A 3 8.73 14.49 -26.07
N PRO A 4 9.90 15.14 -26.31
CA PRO A 4 11.17 14.43 -26.39
C PRO A 4 11.55 13.73 -25.08
N LEU A 5 11.33 14.40 -23.92
CA LEU A 5 11.62 13.84 -22.61
C LEU A 5 10.73 12.63 -22.32
N ALA A 6 9.45 12.69 -22.66
CA ALA A 6 8.53 11.58 -22.50
C ALA A 6 8.90 10.38 -23.38
N ILE A 7 9.27 10.63 -24.64
CA ILE A 7 9.75 9.58 -25.55
C ILE A 7 11.01 8.92 -24.99
N ILE A 8 11.96 9.70 -24.49
CA ILE A 8 13.19 9.17 -23.87
C ILE A 8 12.82 8.32 -22.65
N ALA A 9 11.98 8.82 -21.74
CA ALA A 9 11.58 8.09 -20.55
C ALA A 9 10.88 6.75 -20.88
N TRP A 10 9.92 6.76 -21.80
CA TRP A 10 9.24 5.54 -22.26
C TRP A 10 10.19 4.59 -23.01
N SER A 11 11.10 5.10 -23.82
CA SER A 11 12.09 4.28 -24.51
C SER A 11 13.05 3.61 -23.54
N VAL A 12 13.49 4.32 -22.50
CA VAL A 12 14.34 3.75 -21.44
C VAL A 12 13.59 2.68 -20.66
N LEU A 13 12.33 2.92 -20.26
CA LEU A 13 11.50 1.93 -19.58
C LEU A 13 11.25 0.69 -20.44
N ALA A 14 10.93 0.87 -21.73
CA ALA A 14 10.75 -0.22 -22.67
C ALA A 14 12.06 -1.02 -22.88
N LEU A 15 13.19 -0.36 -23.01
CA LEU A 15 14.49 -1.00 -23.16
C LEU A 15 14.87 -1.80 -21.91
N ILE A 16 14.70 -1.23 -20.73
CA ILE A 16 14.92 -1.93 -19.45
C ILE A 16 14.01 -3.16 -19.37
N SER A 17 12.72 -3.03 -19.74
CA SER A 17 11.76 -4.12 -19.74
C SER A 17 12.19 -5.26 -20.67
N LEU A 18 12.57 -4.94 -21.90
CA LEU A 18 13.04 -5.93 -22.88
C LEU A 18 14.33 -6.64 -22.43
N ILE A 19 15.29 -5.88 -21.90
CA ILE A 19 16.54 -6.43 -21.36
C ILE A 19 16.22 -7.39 -20.21
N CYS A 20 15.37 -6.98 -19.24
CA CYS A 20 15.05 -7.82 -18.09
C CYS A 20 14.30 -9.09 -18.47
N VAL A 21 13.32 -9.02 -19.39
CA VAL A 21 12.58 -10.21 -19.85
C VAL A 21 13.51 -11.18 -20.59
N LYS A 22 14.40 -10.67 -21.45
CA LYS A 22 15.31 -11.51 -22.26
C LYS A 22 16.42 -12.16 -21.43
N PHE A 23 17.02 -11.40 -20.52
CA PHE A 23 18.21 -11.87 -19.78
C PHE A 23 17.91 -12.53 -18.44
N PHE A 24 16.70 -12.42 -17.90
CA PHE A 24 16.34 -12.96 -16.59
C PHE A 24 15.08 -13.83 -16.63
N PRO A 25 15.10 -15.00 -17.30
CA PRO A 25 13.96 -15.91 -17.33
C PRO A 25 13.60 -16.41 -15.92
N GLU A 26 12.31 -16.48 -15.63
CA GLU A 26 11.84 -16.86 -14.30
C GLU A 26 11.99 -18.36 -14.04
N LYS A 27 12.84 -18.73 -13.08
CA LYS A 27 12.79 -20.09 -12.50
C LYS A 27 11.67 -20.15 -11.47
N LYS A 28 10.66 -20.99 -11.69
CA LYS A 28 9.62 -21.28 -10.69
C LYS A 28 10.29 -21.77 -9.41
N ARG A 29 10.22 -20.96 -8.34
CA ARG A 29 10.69 -21.37 -7.01
C ARG A 29 9.56 -22.06 -6.28
N VAL A 30 9.80 -23.30 -5.85
CA VAL A 30 9.01 -23.93 -4.79
C VAL A 30 9.45 -23.26 -3.48
N ILE A 31 8.64 -22.36 -2.93
CA ILE A 31 8.89 -21.76 -1.62
C ILE A 31 8.50 -22.79 -0.58
N LYS A 32 9.48 -23.39 0.08
CA LYS A 32 9.30 -24.48 1.05
C LYS A 32 8.43 -24.07 2.27
N ASP A 33 8.37 -22.76 2.59
CA ASP A 33 7.68 -22.21 3.77
C ASP A 33 6.69 -21.09 3.40
N ARG A 34 5.85 -21.32 2.38
CA ARG A 34 4.84 -20.34 1.97
C ARG A 34 3.71 -20.29 2.99
N ILE A 35 3.50 -19.13 3.63
CA ILE A 35 2.38 -18.89 4.55
C ILE A 35 1.16 -18.50 3.73
N ILE A 36 0.21 -19.41 3.60
CA ILE A 36 -1.03 -19.20 2.82
C ILE A 36 -1.85 -18.03 3.35
N GLY A 37 -1.82 -17.77 4.66
CA GLY A 37 -2.52 -16.63 5.22
C GLY A 37 -2.05 -15.29 4.67
N LEU A 38 -0.75 -15.14 4.33
CA LEU A 38 -0.28 -13.92 3.66
C LEU A 38 -0.80 -13.80 2.23
N ASP A 39 -1.02 -14.93 1.53
CA ASP A 39 -1.64 -14.92 0.21
C ASP A 39 -3.12 -14.52 0.30
N VAL A 40 -3.85 -15.04 1.29
CA VAL A 40 -5.23 -14.62 1.60
C VAL A 40 -5.29 -13.14 1.93
N LEU A 41 -4.36 -12.64 2.76
CA LEU A 41 -4.31 -11.23 3.13
C LEU A 41 -4.07 -10.32 1.92
N LYS A 42 -3.22 -10.73 0.96
CA LYS A 42 -3.03 -9.96 -0.29
C LYS A 42 -4.33 -9.82 -1.08
N ILE A 43 -5.06 -10.93 -1.25
CA ILE A 43 -6.34 -10.93 -1.98
C ILE A 43 -7.34 -10.03 -1.25
N LEU A 44 -7.47 -10.21 0.07
CA LEU A 44 -8.36 -9.41 0.89
C LEU A 44 -8.02 -7.93 0.81
N SER A 45 -6.73 -7.57 0.94
CA SER A 45 -6.30 -6.17 0.86
C SER A 45 -6.57 -5.56 -0.50
N ALA A 46 -6.38 -6.29 -1.61
CA ALA A 46 -6.73 -5.79 -2.94
C ALA A 46 -8.23 -5.51 -3.06
N SER A 47 -9.09 -6.42 -2.58
CA SER A 47 -10.55 -6.23 -2.56
C SER A 47 -10.97 -5.06 -1.65
N MET A 48 -10.30 -4.87 -0.53
CA MET A 48 -10.58 -3.78 0.41
C MET A 48 -10.20 -2.42 -0.18
N ILE A 49 -9.17 -2.31 -1.01
CA ILE A 49 -8.82 -1.07 -1.71
C ILE A 49 -9.93 -0.67 -2.70
N ILE A 50 -10.53 -1.63 -3.39
CA ILE A 50 -11.70 -1.35 -4.25
C ILE A 50 -12.84 -0.77 -3.39
N LEU A 51 -13.07 -1.31 -2.19
CA LEU A 51 -14.09 -0.81 -1.27
C LEU A 51 -13.80 0.64 -0.83
N ILE A 52 -12.53 1.02 -0.56
CA ILE A 52 -12.15 2.41 -0.26
C ILE A 52 -12.64 3.36 -1.35
N HIS A 53 -12.31 3.04 -2.59
CA HIS A 53 -12.61 3.96 -3.71
C HIS A 53 -14.08 3.96 -4.10
N SER A 54 -14.78 2.83 -4.01
CA SER A 54 -16.21 2.75 -4.30
C SER A 54 -17.08 3.41 -3.24
N SER A 55 -16.66 3.42 -1.97
CA SER A 55 -17.38 4.05 -0.85
C SER A 55 -17.05 5.52 -0.65
N ALA A 56 -16.02 6.06 -1.31
CA ALA A 56 -15.56 7.42 -1.13
C ALA A 56 -16.67 8.47 -1.39
N ASN A 57 -17.51 8.25 -2.40
CA ASN A 57 -18.61 9.17 -2.73
C ASN A 57 -19.64 9.29 -1.60
N LEU A 58 -19.94 8.20 -0.88
CA LEU A 58 -20.87 8.25 0.25
C LEU A 58 -20.32 9.11 1.40
N TYR A 59 -19.03 9.06 1.64
CA TYR A 59 -18.40 9.85 2.68
C TYR A 59 -18.17 11.31 2.29
N ASN A 60 -17.86 11.57 1.01
CA ASN A 60 -17.45 12.91 0.55
C ASN A 60 -18.63 13.81 0.19
N ASN A 61 -19.73 13.23 -0.32
CA ASN A 61 -20.80 13.99 -0.96
C ASN A 61 -22.07 14.11 -0.10
N HIS A 62 -22.04 13.61 1.13
CA HIS A 62 -23.17 13.75 2.06
C HIS A 62 -22.77 14.61 3.26
N GLU A 63 -23.75 15.32 3.80
CA GLU A 63 -23.55 16.15 5.00
C GLU A 63 -23.17 15.30 6.19
N VAL A 64 -22.22 15.83 6.98
CA VAL A 64 -21.71 15.20 8.21
C VAL A 64 -22.89 14.95 9.17
N GLY A 65 -22.90 13.79 9.80
CA GLY A 65 -23.93 13.37 10.73
C GLY A 65 -25.13 12.65 10.11
N THR A 66 -25.35 12.73 8.78
CA THR A 66 -26.43 11.99 8.09
C THR A 66 -26.19 10.49 8.10
N LEU A 67 -27.24 9.69 7.93
CA LEU A 67 -27.11 8.22 7.88
C LEU A 67 -26.26 7.76 6.71
N ALA A 68 -26.38 8.39 5.55
CA ALA A 68 -25.57 8.09 4.37
C ALA A 68 -24.10 8.37 4.61
N TRP A 69 -23.76 9.51 5.21
CA TRP A 69 -22.40 9.86 5.59
C TRP A 69 -21.81 8.87 6.61
N LYS A 70 -22.58 8.51 7.67
CA LYS A 70 -22.17 7.52 8.67
C LYS A 70 -21.89 6.15 8.03
N GLY A 71 -22.75 5.73 7.12
CA GLY A 71 -22.54 4.53 6.33
C GLY A 71 -21.26 4.61 5.47
N GLY A 72 -21.05 5.74 4.81
CA GLY A 72 -19.83 6.03 4.05
C GLY A 72 -18.58 6.01 4.92
N LEU A 73 -18.62 6.59 6.12
CA LEU A 73 -17.52 6.54 7.10
C LEU A 73 -17.16 5.10 7.48
N ILE A 74 -18.13 4.28 7.86
CA ILE A 74 -17.89 2.87 8.24
C ILE A 74 -17.28 2.12 7.07
N LEU A 75 -17.84 2.22 5.88
CA LEU A 75 -17.34 1.55 4.67
C LEU A 75 -15.93 2.02 4.28
N ASN A 76 -15.55 3.24 4.63
CA ASN A 76 -14.19 3.74 4.43
C ASN A 76 -13.21 3.28 5.52
N VAL A 77 -13.65 3.15 6.78
CA VAL A 77 -12.78 2.72 7.90
C VAL A 77 -12.47 1.23 7.84
N ILE A 78 -13.45 0.38 7.51
CA ILE A 78 -13.27 -1.08 7.43
C ILE A 78 -12.02 -1.47 6.61
N PRO A 79 -11.76 -0.92 5.42
CA PRO A 79 -10.64 -1.33 4.58
C PRO A 79 -9.29 -0.65 4.91
N ARG A 80 -9.19 0.26 5.90
CA ARG A 80 -7.97 1.07 6.13
C ARG A 80 -6.72 0.26 6.51
N PHE A 81 -6.85 -0.97 6.94
CA PHE A 81 -5.72 -1.88 7.14
C PHE A 81 -5.03 -2.30 5.84
N ALA A 82 -5.69 -2.17 4.68
CA ALA A 82 -5.29 -2.84 3.44
C ALA A 82 -3.90 -2.40 2.94
N VAL A 83 -3.64 -1.09 2.85
CA VAL A 83 -2.35 -0.57 2.40
C VAL A 83 -1.24 -0.84 3.41
N PRO A 84 -1.41 -0.57 4.73
CA PRO A 84 -0.44 -1.01 5.74
C PRO A 84 -0.14 -2.50 5.65
N ALA A 85 -1.15 -3.36 5.47
CA ALA A 85 -0.96 -4.81 5.33
C ALA A 85 -0.12 -5.17 4.08
N PHE A 86 -0.35 -4.53 2.93
CA PHE A 86 0.47 -4.74 1.74
C PHE A 86 1.93 -4.34 1.96
N LEU A 87 2.18 -3.21 2.62
CA LEU A 87 3.53 -2.77 2.95
C LEU A 87 4.21 -3.71 3.94
N MET A 88 3.48 -4.17 4.97
CA MET A 88 3.98 -5.15 5.94
C MET A 88 4.31 -6.49 5.27
N ILE A 89 3.46 -6.98 4.36
CA ILE A 89 3.74 -8.20 3.58
C ILE A 89 4.98 -8.01 2.72
N SER A 90 5.13 -6.84 2.08
CA SER A 90 6.33 -6.52 1.30
C SER A 90 7.58 -6.56 2.16
N GLY A 91 7.55 -5.96 3.35
CA GLY A 91 8.63 -6.04 4.33
C GLY A 91 8.95 -7.47 4.77
N ALA A 92 7.92 -8.26 5.13
CA ALA A 92 8.08 -9.65 5.53
C ALA A 92 8.72 -10.54 4.45
N LEU A 93 8.46 -10.25 3.18
CA LEU A 93 8.91 -11.05 2.04
C LEU A 93 10.20 -10.55 1.39
N LEU A 94 10.55 -9.29 1.53
CA LEU A 94 11.71 -8.66 0.90
C LEU A 94 12.90 -8.46 1.86
N LEU A 95 12.64 -8.18 3.15
CA LEU A 95 13.68 -7.88 4.14
C LEU A 95 14.15 -9.13 4.89
N GLY A 96 15.35 -9.07 5.48
CA GLY A 96 15.95 -10.16 6.26
C GLY A 96 16.26 -11.40 5.42
N ARG A 97 16.57 -11.23 4.14
CA ARG A 97 16.93 -12.31 3.20
C ARG A 97 17.98 -11.83 2.24
N LYS A 98 18.90 -12.71 1.83
CA LYS A 98 19.85 -12.39 0.74
C LYS A 98 19.05 -11.96 -0.50
N THR A 99 19.09 -10.68 -0.80
CA THR A 99 18.37 -10.09 -1.92
C THR A 99 19.29 -10.10 -3.14
N ASP A 100 18.82 -10.75 -4.20
CA ASP A 100 19.48 -10.76 -5.49
C ASP A 100 19.01 -9.50 -6.25
N GLN A 101 19.96 -8.62 -6.56
CA GLN A 101 19.71 -7.36 -7.26
C GLN A 101 18.99 -7.56 -8.60
N GLN A 102 19.38 -8.59 -9.35
CA GLN A 102 18.74 -8.90 -10.63
C GLN A 102 17.26 -9.26 -10.46
N LYS A 103 16.93 -10.01 -9.39
CA LYS A 103 15.52 -10.33 -9.08
C LYS A 103 14.72 -9.12 -8.63
N ALA A 104 15.35 -8.20 -7.92
CA ALA A 104 14.73 -6.94 -7.53
C ALA A 104 14.36 -6.10 -8.77
N ILE A 105 15.30 -5.90 -9.67
CA ILE A 105 15.08 -5.20 -10.95
C ILE A 105 13.97 -5.88 -11.76
N LYS A 106 14.01 -7.20 -11.90
CA LYS A 106 12.99 -7.95 -12.64
C LYS A 106 11.59 -7.73 -12.06
N LYS A 107 11.44 -7.79 -10.74
CA LYS A 107 10.14 -7.52 -10.09
C LYS A 107 9.67 -6.09 -10.32
N ALA A 108 10.58 -5.12 -10.23
CA ALA A 108 10.27 -3.71 -10.51
C ALA A 108 9.80 -3.51 -11.95
N VAL A 109 10.46 -4.14 -12.90
CA VAL A 109 10.07 -4.07 -14.32
C VAL A 109 8.69 -4.68 -14.55
N TYR A 110 8.40 -5.87 -13.98
CA TYR A 110 7.06 -6.47 -14.13
C TYR A 110 5.97 -5.58 -13.50
N ALA A 111 6.23 -5.01 -12.33
CA ALA A 111 5.29 -4.08 -11.71
C ALA A 111 5.12 -2.81 -12.54
N GLY A 112 6.22 -2.26 -13.10
CA GLY A 112 6.20 -1.07 -13.96
C GLY A 112 5.45 -1.31 -15.28
N VAL A 113 5.64 -2.46 -15.92
CA VAL A 113 4.91 -2.83 -17.13
C VAL A 113 3.41 -2.98 -16.85
N ALA A 114 3.05 -3.67 -15.75
CA ALA A 114 1.65 -3.79 -15.36
C ALA A 114 1.04 -2.40 -15.07
N LEU A 115 1.73 -1.55 -14.32
CA LEU A 115 1.31 -0.18 -14.05
C LEU A 115 1.12 0.63 -15.35
N ALA A 116 2.05 0.53 -16.31
CA ALA A 116 1.96 1.23 -17.57
C ALA A 116 0.74 0.78 -18.38
N ILE A 117 0.51 -0.53 -18.50
CA ILE A 117 -0.65 -1.11 -19.21
C ILE A 117 -1.95 -0.58 -18.60
N TRP A 118 -2.10 -0.66 -17.27
CA TRP A 118 -3.29 -0.19 -16.61
C TRP A 118 -3.46 1.33 -16.70
N SER A 119 -2.39 2.10 -16.53
CA SER A 119 -2.45 3.56 -16.68
C SER A 119 -2.90 3.98 -18.07
N ILE A 120 -2.38 3.35 -19.12
CA ILE A 120 -2.80 3.59 -20.51
C ILE A 120 -4.28 3.20 -20.69
N SER A 121 -4.69 2.05 -20.15
CA SER A 121 -6.08 1.60 -20.20
C SER A 121 -7.04 2.60 -19.56
N TYR A 122 -6.66 3.18 -18.40
CA TYR A 122 -7.46 4.23 -17.75
C TYR A 122 -7.53 5.53 -18.57
N VAL A 123 -6.43 5.96 -19.20
CA VAL A 123 -6.44 7.13 -20.09
C VAL A 123 -7.42 6.91 -21.24
N ILE A 124 -7.35 5.75 -21.89
CA ILE A 124 -8.24 5.38 -23.00
C ILE A 124 -9.70 5.31 -22.50
N ALA A 125 -9.96 4.66 -21.37
CA ALA A 125 -11.30 4.54 -20.80
C ALA A 125 -11.89 5.92 -20.46
N LYS A 126 -11.12 6.84 -19.87
CA LYS A 126 -11.53 8.22 -19.63
C LYS A 126 -11.98 8.93 -20.90
N LYS A 127 -11.22 8.78 -21.97
CA LYS A 127 -11.57 9.38 -23.25
C LYS A 127 -12.86 8.82 -23.84
N ILE A 128 -13.03 7.48 -23.77
CA ILE A 128 -14.23 6.81 -24.32
C ILE A 128 -15.47 7.16 -23.51
N VAL A 129 -15.40 7.12 -22.17
CA VAL A 129 -16.58 7.23 -21.31
C VAL A 129 -16.99 8.68 -21.08
N TRP A 130 -16.02 9.57 -20.85
CA TRP A 130 -16.30 10.98 -20.48
C TRP A 130 -15.88 12.00 -21.51
N ASN A 131 -15.30 11.56 -22.65
CA ASN A 131 -14.71 12.44 -23.67
C ASN A 131 -13.70 13.46 -23.10
N ASP A 132 -13.02 13.10 -21.99
CA ASP A 132 -12.10 13.94 -21.24
C ASP A 132 -10.64 13.65 -21.61
N GLY A 133 -9.84 14.72 -21.69
CA GLY A 133 -8.41 14.66 -21.93
C GLY A 133 -7.98 14.43 -23.37
N ASP A 134 -6.70 14.66 -23.61
CA ASP A 134 -5.97 14.29 -24.83
C ASP A 134 -5.18 13.01 -24.56
N VAL A 135 -5.57 11.92 -25.20
CA VAL A 135 -4.99 10.57 -24.96
C VAL A 135 -3.47 10.57 -25.15
N ILE A 136 -2.96 11.19 -26.19
CA ILE A 136 -1.51 11.21 -26.46
C ILE A 136 -0.79 12.01 -25.39
N TYR A 137 -1.30 13.19 -25.06
CA TYR A 137 -0.71 14.07 -24.06
C TYR A 137 -0.74 13.45 -22.65
N ASP A 138 -1.84 12.81 -22.27
CA ASP A 138 -1.99 12.15 -20.98
C ASP A 138 -1.07 10.91 -20.86
N ILE A 139 -0.93 10.11 -21.93
CA ILE A 139 0.03 9.00 -21.96
C ILE A 139 1.46 9.50 -21.79
N LEU A 140 1.83 10.58 -22.48
CA LEU A 140 3.17 11.15 -22.41
C LEU A 140 3.51 11.69 -21.01
N LYS A 141 2.51 12.10 -20.23
CA LYS A 141 2.69 12.58 -18.85
C LYS A 141 2.84 11.46 -17.81
N LEU A 142 2.42 10.23 -18.10
CA LEU A 142 2.43 9.13 -17.12
C LEU A 142 3.77 8.92 -16.40
N PRO A 143 4.96 9.06 -17.04
CA PRO A 143 6.24 8.93 -16.33
C PRO A 143 6.51 10.04 -15.29
N PHE A 144 5.82 11.18 -15.41
CA PHE A 144 6.10 12.39 -14.61
C PHE A 144 4.97 12.75 -13.65
N LYS A 145 3.81 12.16 -13.79
CA LYS A 145 2.63 12.44 -12.98
C LYS A 145 2.00 11.13 -12.49
N ILE A 146 1.65 11.07 -11.21
CA ILE A 146 0.84 9.97 -10.68
C ILE A 146 -0.40 9.80 -11.57
N GLY A 147 -0.61 8.61 -12.05
CA GLY A 147 -1.47 8.19 -13.14
C GLY A 147 -2.88 8.80 -13.23
N PRO A 148 -3.66 8.40 -14.24
CA PRO A 148 -4.96 8.99 -14.56
C PRO A 148 -6.03 8.72 -13.49
N SER A 149 -5.75 7.84 -12.53
CA SER A 149 -6.61 7.51 -11.41
C SER A 149 -5.84 7.50 -10.10
N GLY A 150 -6.44 8.09 -9.05
CA GLY A 150 -5.78 8.32 -7.76
C GLY A 150 -5.23 7.05 -7.10
N HIS A 151 -5.91 5.90 -7.24
CA HIS A 151 -5.45 4.64 -6.63
C HIS A 151 -4.14 4.10 -7.22
N LEU A 152 -3.74 4.48 -8.42
CA LEU A 152 -2.52 3.97 -9.07
C LEU A 152 -1.22 4.38 -8.36
N TRP A 153 -1.26 5.34 -7.42
CA TRP A 153 -0.09 5.81 -6.68
C TRP A 153 0.71 4.67 -6.01
N TYR A 154 0.01 3.66 -5.48
CA TYR A 154 0.66 2.52 -4.84
C TYR A 154 1.45 1.66 -5.85
N GLY A 155 1.02 1.59 -7.10
CA GLY A 155 1.77 0.92 -8.17
C GLY A 155 3.13 1.57 -8.39
N TYR A 156 3.21 2.91 -8.40
CA TYR A 156 4.48 3.65 -8.47
C TYR A 156 5.34 3.36 -7.25
N LEU A 157 4.76 3.42 -6.04
CA LEU A 157 5.46 3.08 -4.81
C LEU A 157 6.02 1.65 -4.84
N LEU A 158 5.27 0.69 -5.36
CA LEU A 158 5.68 -0.72 -5.43
C LEU A 158 6.88 -0.91 -6.37
N VAL A 159 6.92 -0.21 -7.51
CA VAL A 159 8.09 -0.21 -8.40
C VAL A 159 9.34 0.27 -7.66
N TRP A 160 9.24 1.38 -6.92
CA TRP A 160 10.33 1.91 -6.10
C TRP A 160 10.74 0.94 -5.00
N ILE A 161 9.79 0.35 -4.27
CA ILE A 161 10.06 -0.66 -3.24
C ILE A 161 10.87 -1.82 -3.83
N TYR A 162 10.51 -2.32 -5.00
CA TYR A 162 11.26 -3.42 -5.63
C TYR A 162 12.65 -2.99 -6.07
N LEU A 163 12.81 -1.82 -6.70
CA LEU A 163 14.12 -1.31 -7.11
C LEU A 163 15.06 -1.13 -5.91
N PHE A 164 14.57 -0.52 -4.84
CA PHE A 164 15.34 -0.24 -3.65
C PHE A 164 15.41 -1.40 -2.65
N SER A 165 14.71 -2.51 -2.90
CA SER A 165 14.66 -3.63 -1.94
C SER A 165 16.05 -4.19 -1.56
N PRO A 166 17.10 -4.23 -2.40
CA PRO A 166 18.43 -4.65 -1.97
C PRO A 166 19.05 -3.68 -0.97
N VAL A 167 18.88 -2.36 -1.19
CA VAL A 167 19.39 -1.31 -0.31
C VAL A 167 18.63 -1.32 1.01
N LEU A 168 17.30 -1.37 0.94
CA LEU A 168 16.44 -1.45 2.13
C LEU A 168 16.75 -2.68 2.98
N ASN A 169 17.02 -3.81 2.33
CA ASN A 169 17.41 -5.03 3.03
C ASN A 169 18.76 -4.88 3.73
N SER A 170 19.77 -4.36 3.05
CA SER A 170 21.09 -4.11 3.64
C SER A 170 20.98 -3.14 4.81
N PHE A 171 20.18 -2.09 4.69
CA PHE A 171 19.91 -1.15 5.76
C PHE A 171 19.22 -1.84 6.94
N TYR A 172 18.15 -2.63 6.70
CA TYR A 172 17.46 -3.39 7.75
C TYR A 172 18.40 -4.33 8.49
N GLU A 173 19.28 -5.05 7.78
CA GLU A 173 20.22 -6.01 8.37
C GLU A 173 21.37 -5.33 9.16
N SER A 174 21.79 -4.12 8.78
CA SER A 174 22.81 -3.36 9.50
C SER A 174 22.33 -2.81 10.85
N LEU A 175 21.02 -2.68 11.05
CA LEU A 175 20.45 -2.14 12.29
C LEU A 175 20.32 -3.21 13.38
N THR A 176 20.67 -2.84 14.61
CA THR A 176 20.32 -3.63 15.80
C THR A 176 18.80 -3.63 16.03
N GLU A 177 18.26 -4.57 16.80
CA GLU A 177 16.82 -4.62 17.12
C GLU A 177 16.31 -3.29 17.72
N LYS A 178 17.09 -2.68 18.63
CA LYS A 178 16.73 -1.39 19.23
C LYS A 178 16.67 -0.27 18.19
N MET A 179 17.63 -0.22 17.27
CA MET A 179 17.64 0.77 16.20
C MET A 179 16.51 0.55 15.19
N ARG A 180 16.13 -0.69 14.91
CA ARG A 180 14.95 -1.02 14.07
C ARG A 180 13.68 -0.47 14.69
N ILE A 181 13.47 -0.72 16.00
CA ILE A 181 12.31 -0.21 16.73
C ILE A 181 12.32 1.32 16.77
N TYR A 182 13.48 1.93 17.04
CA TYR A 182 13.61 3.39 17.01
C TYR A 182 13.25 3.98 15.64
N PHE A 183 13.79 3.41 14.55
CA PHE A 183 13.49 3.84 13.19
C PHE A 183 12.00 3.71 12.86
N ILE A 184 11.38 2.58 13.22
CA ILE A 184 9.95 2.33 13.02
C ILE A 184 9.12 3.38 13.78
N LEU A 185 9.40 3.60 15.06
CA LEU A 185 8.67 4.56 15.87
C LEU A 185 8.85 5.99 15.34
N PHE A 186 10.09 6.39 15.02
CA PHE A 186 10.37 7.72 14.47
C PHE A 186 9.60 7.97 13.16
N GLY A 187 9.63 7.04 12.21
CA GLY A 187 8.96 7.20 10.93
C GLY A 187 7.44 7.09 10.98
N LEU A 188 6.86 6.53 12.06
CA LEU A 188 5.41 6.47 12.25
C LEU A 188 4.87 7.64 13.10
N VAL A 189 5.64 8.08 14.11
CA VAL A 189 5.18 9.15 15.01
C VAL A 189 5.11 10.49 14.29
N ALA A 190 6.13 10.81 13.49
CA ALA A 190 6.16 12.11 12.82
C ALA A 190 4.94 12.36 11.91
N PRO A 191 4.61 11.50 10.92
CA PRO A 191 3.44 11.74 10.08
C PRO A 191 2.13 11.55 10.83
N GLY A 192 2.02 10.48 11.64
CA GLY A 192 0.75 10.10 12.27
C GLY A 192 0.27 11.06 13.35
N VAL A 193 1.20 11.58 14.17
CA VAL A 193 0.86 12.47 15.28
C VAL A 193 0.79 13.92 14.82
N ILE A 194 1.76 14.37 14.04
CA ILE A 194 1.83 15.77 13.60
C ILE A 194 0.62 16.12 12.75
N ASP A 195 0.26 15.32 11.75
CA ASP A 195 -0.92 15.54 10.91
C ASP A 195 -2.21 15.50 11.73
N GLY A 196 -2.30 14.58 12.68
CA GLY A 196 -3.45 14.48 13.60
C GLY A 196 -3.61 15.73 14.48
N ILE A 197 -2.52 16.24 15.05
CA ILE A 197 -2.51 17.46 15.86
C ILE A 197 -2.89 18.68 15.02
N ILE A 198 -2.27 18.85 13.86
CA ILE A 198 -2.57 19.96 12.94
C ILE A 198 -4.06 19.97 12.57
N THR A 199 -4.59 18.81 12.19
CA THR A 199 -6.02 18.66 11.84
C THR A 199 -6.92 18.98 13.02
N TYR A 200 -6.58 18.50 14.24
CA TYR A 200 -7.39 18.73 15.43
C TYR A 200 -7.50 20.23 15.80
N PHE A 201 -6.38 20.95 15.76
CA PHE A 201 -6.35 22.36 16.10
C PHE A 201 -6.77 23.27 14.95
N SER A 202 -7.09 22.72 13.77
CA SER A 202 -7.47 23.50 12.58
C SER A 202 -6.49 24.64 12.32
N ILE A 203 -5.19 24.33 12.34
CA ILE A 203 -4.14 25.32 12.08
C ILE A 203 -4.21 25.65 10.60
N ASP A 204 -5.09 26.59 10.27
CA ASP A 204 -5.25 27.11 8.92
C ASP A 204 -3.96 27.80 8.48
N GLY A 205 -3.48 27.47 7.29
CA GLY A 205 -2.33 28.12 6.66
C GLY A 205 -0.98 27.47 6.91
N VAL A 206 -0.86 26.47 7.77
CA VAL A 206 0.35 25.61 7.82
C VAL A 206 0.22 24.54 6.75
N ILE A 207 0.52 24.91 5.51
CA ILE A 207 0.60 23.95 4.40
C ILE A 207 1.93 23.21 4.57
N LEU A 208 1.87 22.03 5.18
CA LEU A 208 2.99 21.08 5.26
C LEU A 208 3.12 20.27 3.96
N GLU A 209 3.08 20.93 2.79
CA GLU A 209 3.20 20.23 1.51
C GLU A 209 4.58 19.59 1.32
N SER A 210 5.64 20.29 1.68
CA SER A 210 7.01 19.84 1.45
C SER A 210 7.50 18.80 2.47
N PRO A 211 7.33 18.99 3.79
CA PRO A 211 7.69 17.98 4.78
C PRO A 211 6.85 16.70 4.67
N THR A 212 5.57 16.78 4.31
CA THR A 212 4.65 15.64 4.22
C THR A 212 5.18 14.56 3.27
N PHE A 213 5.77 14.92 2.14
CA PHE A 213 6.34 13.94 1.20
C PHE A 213 7.48 13.12 1.82
N ILE A 214 8.38 13.74 2.59
CA ILE A 214 9.49 13.06 3.27
C ILE A 214 8.94 12.15 4.37
N TYR A 215 8.01 12.63 5.17
CA TYR A 215 7.41 11.88 6.25
C TYR A 215 6.64 10.66 5.77
N LEU A 216 5.86 10.78 4.68
CA LEU A 216 5.14 9.67 4.09
C LEU A 216 6.08 8.58 3.60
N ASN A 217 7.19 8.94 2.92
CA ASN A 217 8.16 7.94 2.43
C ASN A 217 8.86 7.21 3.58
N LEU A 218 9.26 7.89 4.64
CA LEU A 218 9.82 7.27 5.85
C LEU A 218 8.79 6.38 6.55
N GLY A 219 7.53 6.82 6.62
CA GLY A 219 6.43 6.04 7.16
C GLY A 219 6.21 4.73 6.42
N TYR A 220 6.24 4.73 5.11
CA TYR A 220 6.09 3.50 4.30
C TYR A 220 7.24 2.51 4.53
N ILE A 221 8.49 2.99 4.60
CA ILE A 221 9.65 2.15 4.91
C ILE A 221 9.51 1.61 6.35
N SER A 222 9.07 2.43 7.29
CA SER A 222 8.85 2.01 8.68
C SER A 222 7.77 0.93 8.80
N ILE A 223 6.66 1.04 8.05
CA ILE A 223 5.63 -0.01 7.98
C ILE A 223 6.20 -1.31 7.38
N MET A 224 7.08 -1.23 6.38
CA MET A 224 7.76 -2.42 5.84
C MET A 224 8.67 -3.06 6.89
N PHE A 225 9.47 -2.27 7.63
CA PHE A 225 10.33 -2.77 8.70
C PHE A 225 9.51 -3.41 9.81
N LEU A 226 8.42 -2.76 10.21
CA LEU A 226 7.46 -3.29 11.18
C LEU A 226 6.88 -4.63 10.71
N GLY A 227 6.49 -4.73 9.43
CA GLY A 227 5.99 -5.97 8.86
C GLY A 227 7.00 -7.12 8.96
N ARG A 228 8.30 -6.84 8.76
CA ARG A 228 9.36 -7.83 8.96
C ARG A 228 9.50 -8.22 10.42
N VAL A 229 9.50 -7.28 11.35
CA VAL A 229 9.56 -7.51 12.80
C VAL A 229 8.36 -8.35 13.28
N VAL A 230 7.15 -8.02 12.84
CA VAL A 230 5.94 -8.79 13.16
C VAL A 230 6.04 -10.22 12.61
N TYR A 231 6.52 -10.38 11.38
CA TYR A 231 6.70 -11.69 10.77
C TYR A 231 7.72 -12.55 11.53
N GLU A 232 8.85 -11.98 11.96
CA GLU A 232 9.89 -12.68 12.71
C GLU A 232 9.39 -13.13 14.10
N ASN A 233 8.56 -12.32 14.73
CA ASN A 233 8.01 -12.60 16.06
C ASN A 233 6.61 -13.25 16.04
N ARG A 234 6.07 -13.62 14.88
CA ARG A 234 4.70 -14.12 14.71
C ARG A 234 4.33 -15.31 15.63
N GLU A 235 5.29 -16.18 15.94
CA GLU A 235 5.03 -17.34 16.82
C GLU A 235 4.96 -16.95 18.29
N LYS A 236 5.63 -15.87 18.70
CA LYS A 236 5.64 -15.36 20.08
C LYS A 236 4.41 -14.50 20.37
N LEU A 237 3.84 -13.87 19.36
CA LEU A 237 2.69 -12.98 19.51
C LEU A 237 1.38 -13.79 19.54
N SER A 238 0.57 -13.56 20.58
CA SER A 238 -0.69 -14.26 20.74
C SER A 238 -1.79 -13.71 19.82
N LEU A 239 -2.83 -14.53 19.62
CA LEU A 239 -4.02 -14.09 18.86
C LEU A 239 -4.76 -12.96 19.59
N LEU A 240 -4.66 -12.87 20.92
CA LEU A 240 -5.27 -11.80 21.70
C LEU A 240 -4.70 -10.42 21.32
N TYR A 241 -3.37 -10.31 21.09
CA TYR A 241 -2.77 -9.08 20.60
C TYR A 241 -3.29 -8.71 19.20
N ALA A 242 -3.52 -9.72 18.34
CA ALA A 242 -4.09 -9.47 17.01
C ALA A 242 -5.52 -8.91 17.11
N VAL A 243 -6.37 -9.52 17.95
CA VAL A 243 -7.74 -9.03 18.20
C VAL A 243 -7.73 -7.62 18.77
N GLY A 244 -6.93 -7.38 19.81
CA GLY A 244 -6.81 -6.05 20.43
C GLY A 244 -6.37 -4.99 19.44
N ALA A 245 -5.35 -5.29 18.61
CA ALA A 245 -4.82 -4.37 17.60
C ALA A 245 -5.88 -4.03 16.51
N VAL A 246 -6.65 -5.03 16.07
CA VAL A 246 -7.76 -4.81 15.12
C VAL A 246 -8.83 -3.90 15.72
N ILE A 247 -9.30 -4.23 16.94
CA ILE A 247 -10.39 -3.47 17.58
C ILE A 247 -9.95 -2.04 17.87
N ILE A 248 -8.77 -1.87 18.51
CA ILE A 248 -8.27 -0.54 18.88
C ILE A 248 -8.01 0.28 17.62
N GLY A 249 -7.32 -0.29 16.62
CA GLY A 249 -7.02 0.41 15.36
C GLY A 249 -8.30 0.87 14.63
N PHE A 250 -9.27 -0.03 14.47
CA PHE A 250 -10.55 0.28 13.84
C PHE A 250 -11.33 1.36 14.61
N LEU A 251 -11.53 1.17 15.92
CA LEU A 251 -12.31 2.08 16.75
C LEU A 251 -11.65 3.46 16.85
N THR A 252 -10.31 3.53 16.93
CA THR A 252 -9.59 4.81 16.98
C THR A 252 -9.73 5.55 15.66
N THR A 253 -9.55 4.89 14.51
CA THR A 253 -9.73 5.51 13.19
C THR A 253 -11.16 6.02 13.02
N TYR A 254 -12.16 5.21 13.41
CA TYR A 254 -13.57 5.59 13.35
C TYR A 254 -13.87 6.79 14.24
N ALA A 255 -13.50 6.73 15.52
CA ALA A 255 -13.80 7.76 16.50
C ALA A 255 -13.16 9.11 16.18
N LEU A 256 -11.89 9.11 15.76
CA LEU A 256 -11.19 10.33 15.36
C LEU A 256 -11.80 10.93 14.08
N SER A 257 -12.04 10.11 13.05
CA SER A 257 -12.68 10.60 11.80
C SER A 257 -14.08 11.14 12.07
N TYR A 258 -14.88 10.44 12.89
CA TYR A 258 -16.23 10.87 13.25
C TYR A 258 -16.21 12.17 14.05
N GLY A 259 -15.50 12.19 15.19
CA GLY A 259 -15.53 13.32 16.11
C GLY A 259 -14.93 14.61 15.54
N ILE A 260 -13.84 14.49 14.76
CA ILE A 260 -13.23 15.67 14.13
C ILE A 260 -14.08 16.16 12.96
N SER A 261 -14.67 15.26 12.16
CA SER A 261 -15.61 15.68 11.09
C SER A 261 -16.83 16.41 11.66
N GLU A 262 -17.41 15.93 12.77
CA GLU A 262 -18.52 16.64 13.44
C GLU A 262 -18.08 18.01 13.96
N LYS A 263 -16.90 18.12 14.58
CA LYS A 263 -16.36 19.39 15.07
C LYS A 263 -16.16 20.42 13.96
N LEU A 264 -15.68 19.98 12.78
CA LEU A 264 -15.35 20.85 11.66
C LEU A 264 -16.54 21.06 10.70
N GLY A 265 -17.63 20.30 10.83
CA GLY A 265 -18.76 20.34 9.90
C GLY A 265 -18.43 19.85 8.48
N SER A 266 -17.29 19.16 8.30
CA SER A 266 -16.81 18.66 7.01
C SER A 266 -16.10 17.32 7.14
N SER A 267 -16.14 16.51 6.07
CA SER A 267 -15.49 15.20 6.06
C SER A 267 -13.98 15.30 6.13
N VAL A 268 -13.36 14.70 7.15
CA VAL A 268 -11.92 14.72 7.42
C VAL A 268 -11.24 13.46 6.93
N HIS A 269 -10.20 13.61 6.11
CA HIS A 269 -9.46 12.50 5.51
C HIS A 269 -8.13 12.15 6.21
N THR A 270 -7.64 13.00 7.10
CA THR A 270 -6.33 12.86 7.75
C THR A 270 -6.14 11.49 8.41
N PHE A 271 -7.19 10.98 9.08
CA PHE A 271 -7.11 9.69 9.78
C PHE A 271 -7.24 8.48 8.84
N PHE A 272 -7.41 8.70 7.55
CA PHE A 272 -7.46 7.66 6.53
C PHE A 272 -6.10 7.39 5.88
N TYR A 273 -5.09 8.21 6.14
CA TYR A 273 -3.75 7.97 5.61
C TYR A 273 -3.16 6.67 6.17
N GLU A 274 -2.42 5.98 5.34
CA GLU A 274 -1.87 4.65 5.62
C GLU A 274 -0.84 4.66 6.76
N VAL A 275 -0.15 5.79 6.95
CA VAL A 275 0.87 5.99 7.98
C VAL A 275 0.30 6.35 9.34
N GLN A 276 -1.00 6.59 9.45
CA GLN A 276 -1.65 6.85 10.74
C GLN A 276 -1.52 5.65 11.67
N ILE A 277 -1.12 5.92 12.90
CA ILE A 277 -0.81 4.87 13.90
C ILE A 277 -1.97 3.90 14.08
N SER A 278 -3.21 4.39 14.06
CA SER A 278 -4.41 3.56 14.18
C SER A 278 -4.56 2.58 13.00
N ASN A 279 -4.30 3.02 11.76
CA ASN A 279 -4.37 2.18 10.57
C ASN A 279 -3.21 1.17 10.54
N VAL A 280 -2.01 1.58 10.98
CA VAL A 280 -0.85 0.70 11.12
C VAL A 280 -1.13 -0.37 12.18
N LEU A 281 -1.68 0.00 13.34
CA LEU A 281 -2.07 -0.93 14.40
C LEU A 281 -3.12 -1.93 13.91
N TYR A 282 -4.12 -1.46 13.17
CA TYR A 282 -5.11 -2.31 12.51
C TYR A 282 -4.45 -3.29 11.55
N GLY A 283 -3.51 -2.82 10.70
CA GLY A 283 -2.72 -3.65 9.79
C GLY A 283 -1.89 -4.73 10.52
N ILE A 284 -1.26 -4.40 11.67
CA ILE A 284 -0.54 -5.36 12.52
C ILE A 284 -1.47 -6.49 12.94
N GLY A 285 -2.65 -6.15 13.45
CA GLY A 285 -3.62 -7.14 13.90
C GLY A 285 -4.03 -8.10 12.79
N VAL A 286 -4.41 -7.57 11.62
CA VAL A 286 -4.81 -8.39 10.47
C VAL A 286 -3.64 -9.23 9.93
N MET A 287 -2.43 -8.68 9.91
CA MET A 287 -1.24 -9.43 9.50
C MET A 287 -0.93 -10.59 10.47
N LEU A 288 -1.06 -10.37 11.79
CA LEU A 288 -0.88 -11.43 12.78
C LEU A 288 -1.91 -12.54 12.61
N PHE A 289 -3.19 -12.22 12.36
CA PHE A 289 -4.19 -13.21 11.99
C PHE A 289 -3.77 -14.01 10.77
N ALA A 290 -3.35 -13.35 9.71
CA ALA A 290 -2.90 -14.00 8.50
C ALA A 290 -1.71 -14.94 8.75
N CYS A 291 -0.74 -14.54 9.59
CA CYS A 291 0.40 -15.37 9.94
C CYS A 291 0.01 -16.64 10.71
N LYS A 292 -1.15 -16.67 11.42
CA LYS A 292 -1.65 -17.84 12.14
C LYS A 292 -2.46 -18.79 11.29
N ILE A 293 -2.85 -18.39 10.08
CA ILE A 293 -3.57 -19.28 9.15
C ILE A 293 -2.61 -20.35 8.62
N LYS A 294 -2.77 -21.56 9.10
CA LYS A 294 -2.05 -22.75 8.62
C LYS A 294 -2.91 -23.47 7.57
N ALA A 295 -2.37 -23.71 6.39
CA ALA A 295 -3.08 -24.54 5.42
C ALA A 295 -3.16 -25.98 5.96
N LYS A 296 -4.35 -26.45 6.28
CA LYS A 296 -4.57 -27.90 6.46
C LYS A 296 -4.26 -28.60 5.13
N SER A 297 -3.50 -29.67 5.18
CA SER A 297 -2.96 -30.43 4.05
C SER A 297 -4.00 -30.96 3.04
N SER A 298 -5.30 -30.87 3.32
CA SER A 298 -6.31 -31.67 2.67
C SER A 298 -6.89 -31.15 1.33
N ASN A 299 -6.70 -29.86 0.97
CA ASN A 299 -7.28 -29.34 -0.28
C ASN A 299 -6.25 -28.66 -1.17
N GLY A 300 -5.50 -29.45 -1.91
CA GLY A 300 -4.52 -28.95 -2.89
C GLY A 300 -5.12 -28.02 -3.97
N PHE A 301 -6.41 -28.17 -4.28
CA PHE A 301 -7.13 -27.34 -5.26
C PHE A 301 -7.37 -25.92 -4.73
N ILE A 302 -7.95 -25.76 -3.54
CA ILE A 302 -8.20 -24.44 -2.93
C ILE A 302 -6.89 -23.70 -2.72
N LYS A 303 -5.85 -24.40 -2.23
CA LYS A 303 -4.52 -23.80 -2.07
C LYS A 303 -3.95 -23.28 -3.41
N LYS A 304 -4.12 -24.02 -4.51
CA LYS A 304 -3.70 -23.56 -5.84
C LYS A 304 -4.45 -22.31 -6.29
N ILE A 305 -5.77 -22.24 -6.06
CA ILE A 305 -6.60 -21.07 -6.37
C ILE A 305 -6.11 -19.84 -5.56
N ILE A 306 -5.94 -19.96 -4.24
CA ILE A 306 -5.47 -18.86 -3.39
C ILE A 306 -4.11 -18.36 -3.87
N ILE A 307 -3.18 -19.27 -4.16
CA ILE A 307 -1.86 -18.90 -4.67
C ILE A 307 -1.99 -18.13 -5.99
N LYS A 308 -2.81 -18.63 -6.93
CA LYS A 308 -3.00 -17.97 -8.22
C LYS A 308 -3.63 -16.60 -8.10
N LEU A 309 -4.67 -16.45 -7.28
CA LEU A 309 -5.31 -15.17 -7.01
C LEU A 309 -4.35 -14.18 -6.29
N SER A 310 -3.55 -14.68 -5.36
CA SER A 310 -2.52 -13.85 -4.69
C SER A 310 -1.44 -13.35 -5.66
N GLU A 311 -1.06 -14.14 -6.65
CA GLU A 311 -0.15 -13.73 -7.73
C GLU A 311 -0.77 -12.68 -8.65
N LEU A 312 -2.09 -12.73 -8.82
CA LEU A 312 -2.87 -11.76 -9.59
C LEU A 312 -3.34 -10.55 -8.76
N SER A 313 -3.03 -10.50 -7.45
CA SER A 313 -3.54 -9.45 -6.56
C SER A 313 -3.18 -8.03 -7.00
N LEU A 314 -2.06 -7.83 -7.68
CA LEU A 314 -1.69 -6.55 -8.27
C LEU A 314 -2.64 -6.17 -9.43
N GLY A 315 -3.04 -7.14 -10.27
CA GLY A 315 -4.03 -6.91 -11.31
C GLY A 315 -5.45 -6.70 -10.77
N ILE A 316 -5.79 -7.28 -9.61
CA ILE A 316 -7.06 -7.03 -8.92
C ILE A 316 -7.07 -5.60 -8.34
N TYR A 317 -5.92 -5.14 -7.85
CA TYR A 317 -5.74 -3.80 -7.33
C TYR A 317 -5.90 -2.72 -8.40
N PHE A 318 -5.34 -2.93 -9.59
CA PHE A 318 -5.44 -2.03 -10.75
C PHE A 318 -6.80 -2.11 -11.43
#